data_935704e65b25b5977ed1e91343e9638b
#
_entry.id   935704e65b25b5977ed1e91343e9638b
#
_cell.length_a   1.000
_cell.length_b   1.000
_cell.length_c   1.000
_cell.angle_alpha   90.00
_cell.angle_beta   90.00
_cell.angle_gamma   90.00
#
_symmetry.space_group_name_H-M   'P 1'
#
loop_
_entity.id
_entity.type
_entity.pdbx_description
1 polymer ?
#
loop_
_entity_poly.entity_id
_entity_poly.type
_entity_poly.pdbx_seq_one_letter_code
_entity_poly.pdbx_strand_id
1 'polypeptide(L)'
;MAAETFLVRTMSDTVETDIQRVHVIANEILPRYNLPPLSFEQLRKIADGPFDLFLIPHIFAAEYAKDHNLSFNEAKRVEIRRIALEIARKHGYDVNPPDFVSGIEQSLKETKVAGLRNVLMTTGGRRYKHQAMEKIGIGDYFEEIVDRDETYYAKEQGLYHLYRKHKPPHMRIILLSGTASYIRAGNNAHGCKVGETFLEAISIALSTEHSYNDEATLRAAQPKAVIHSYGELLPTLKTLTPLG
;
A
#
# COMPACT_ATOMS: atom_id res chain seq x y z
N MET A 1 17.14 -13.42 23.79
CA MET A 1 16.22 -13.94 22.77
C MET A 1 16.29 -13.01 21.58
N ALA A 2 16.41 -13.53 20.34
CA ALA A 2 16.39 -12.70 19.16
C ALA A 2 15.02 -12.01 19.01
N ALA A 3 14.99 -10.78 18.52
CA ALA A 3 13.74 -10.06 18.28
C ALA A 3 12.94 -10.73 17.15
N GLU A 4 11.65 -10.97 17.35
CA GLU A 4 10.77 -11.37 16.26
C GLU A 4 10.64 -10.24 15.24
N THR A 5 10.92 -10.52 13.98
CA THR A 5 10.87 -9.50 12.93
C THR A 5 9.71 -9.77 11.97
N PHE A 6 8.77 -8.84 11.94
CA PHE A 6 7.63 -8.84 11.03
C PHE A 6 7.97 -7.99 9.80
N LEU A 7 7.86 -8.59 8.63
CA LEU A 7 7.97 -7.89 7.36
C LEU A 7 6.57 -7.60 6.83
N VAL A 8 6.13 -6.38 7.04
CA VAL A 8 4.81 -5.89 6.62
C VAL A 8 4.91 -5.33 5.21
N ARG A 9 4.21 -5.94 4.26
CA ARG A 9 4.06 -5.45 2.90
C ARG A 9 2.70 -4.81 2.70
N THR A 10 2.67 -3.66 2.05
CA THR A 10 1.39 -3.05 1.64
C THR A 10 0.87 -3.72 0.37
N MET A 11 -0.46 -3.84 0.22
CA MET A 11 -1.03 -4.64 -0.88
C MET A 11 -0.80 -3.98 -2.24
N SER A 12 -1.28 -2.77 -2.40
CA SER A 12 -1.54 -2.17 -3.72
C SER A 12 -0.32 -1.65 -4.48
N ASP A 13 0.89 -1.82 -3.97
CA ASP A 13 2.09 -1.26 -4.60
C ASP A 13 3.35 -2.09 -4.35
N THR A 14 3.23 -3.10 -3.49
CA THR A 14 4.33 -4.03 -3.24
C THR A 14 3.95 -5.48 -3.57
N VAL A 15 2.67 -5.79 -3.58
CA VAL A 15 2.17 -7.13 -3.92
C VAL A 15 1.49 -7.12 -5.28
N GLU A 16 0.57 -6.19 -5.53
CA GLU A 16 -0.18 -6.09 -6.77
C GLU A 16 0.04 -4.74 -7.49
N THR A 17 -0.22 -4.72 -8.80
CA THR A 17 0.02 -3.57 -9.70
C THR A 17 -1.30 -2.96 -10.14
N ASP A 18 -2.01 -2.28 -9.23
CA ASP A 18 -3.34 -1.75 -9.54
C ASP A 18 -3.38 -0.26 -9.97
N ILE A 19 -2.27 0.46 -9.85
CA ILE A 19 -2.22 1.89 -10.21
C ILE A 19 -2.54 2.14 -11.71
N GLN A 20 -2.21 1.21 -12.60
CA GLN A 20 -2.56 1.30 -14.01
C GLN A 20 -4.08 1.26 -14.22
N ARG A 21 -4.79 0.44 -13.44
CA ARG A 21 -6.26 0.37 -13.46
C ARG A 21 -6.89 1.66 -12.98
N VAL A 22 -6.32 2.25 -11.93
CA VAL A 22 -6.72 3.58 -11.43
C VAL A 22 -6.59 4.61 -12.53
N HIS A 23 -5.46 4.62 -13.25
CA HIS A 23 -5.20 5.54 -14.35
C HIS A 23 -6.23 5.39 -15.49
N VAL A 24 -6.53 4.17 -15.90
CA VAL A 24 -7.55 3.90 -16.92
C VAL A 24 -8.92 4.40 -16.47
N ILE A 25 -9.36 4.06 -15.26
CA ILE A 25 -10.66 4.46 -14.73
C ILE A 25 -10.76 5.99 -14.62
N ALA A 26 -9.73 6.63 -14.07
CA ALA A 26 -9.69 8.09 -13.94
C ALA A 26 -9.84 8.78 -15.32
N ASN A 27 -9.09 8.31 -16.31
CA ASN A 27 -9.11 8.89 -17.66
C ASN A 27 -10.37 8.58 -18.48
N GLU A 28 -11.19 7.61 -18.08
CA GLU A 28 -12.53 7.43 -18.63
C GLU A 28 -13.58 8.34 -17.95
N ILE A 29 -13.32 8.80 -16.72
CA ILE A 29 -14.23 9.66 -15.96
C ILE A 29 -13.99 11.15 -16.26
N LEU A 30 -12.73 11.60 -16.19
CA LEU A 30 -12.38 13.02 -16.29
C LEU A 30 -12.98 13.74 -17.52
N PRO A 31 -12.94 13.17 -18.75
CA PRO A 31 -13.52 13.80 -19.92
C PRO A 31 -15.04 13.99 -19.85
N ARG A 32 -15.76 13.14 -19.08
CA ARG A 32 -17.20 13.28 -18.90
C ARG A 32 -17.60 14.56 -18.17
N TYR A 33 -16.65 15.17 -17.50
CA TYR A 33 -16.81 16.42 -16.74
C TYR A 33 -15.99 17.58 -17.33
N ASN A 34 -15.59 17.47 -18.61
CA ASN A 34 -14.77 18.43 -19.32
C ASN A 34 -13.39 18.69 -18.67
N LEU A 35 -12.86 17.69 -17.96
CA LEU A 35 -11.52 17.75 -17.36
C LEU A 35 -10.52 17.03 -18.27
N PRO A 36 -9.27 17.56 -18.40
CA PRO A 36 -8.26 16.91 -19.20
C PRO A 36 -7.85 15.56 -18.61
N PRO A 37 -7.46 14.60 -19.47
CA PRO A 37 -6.87 13.37 -18.99
C PRO A 37 -5.61 13.63 -18.15
N LEU A 38 -5.39 12.79 -17.15
CA LEU A 38 -4.16 12.80 -16.35
C LEU A 38 -3.07 11.96 -17.02
N SER A 39 -1.85 12.47 -17.06
CA SER A 39 -0.70 11.61 -17.33
C SER A 39 -0.47 10.66 -16.13
N PHE A 40 0.22 9.54 -16.39
CA PHE A 40 0.58 8.61 -15.33
C PHE A 40 1.47 9.26 -14.25
N GLU A 41 2.37 10.16 -14.68
CA GLU A 41 3.21 10.93 -13.76
C GLU A 41 2.40 11.89 -12.87
N GLN A 42 1.40 12.57 -13.43
CA GLN A 42 0.49 13.41 -12.63
C GLN A 42 -0.29 12.57 -11.63
N LEU A 43 -0.80 11.40 -12.04
CA LEU A 43 -1.48 10.48 -11.13
C LEU A 43 -0.58 10.12 -9.95
N ARG A 44 0.67 9.75 -10.19
CA ARG A 44 1.62 9.36 -9.13
C ARG A 44 1.95 10.48 -8.14
N LYS A 45 1.84 11.74 -8.54
CA LYS A 45 2.03 12.90 -7.64
C LYS A 45 0.85 13.13 -6.71
N ILE A 46 -0.37 12.81 -7.13
CA ILE A 46 -1.59 13.03 -6.34
C ILE A 46 -2.08 11.78 -5.62
N ALA A 47 -1.61 10.60 -6.02
CA ALA A 47 -1.98 9.34 -5.40
C ALA A 47 -1.28 9.22 -4.04
N ASP A 48 -2.01 9.41 -2.96
CA ASP A 48 -1.50 9.24 -1.59
C ASP A 48 -2.28 8.15 -0.86
N GLY A 49 -2.12 6.93 -1.30
CA GLY A 49 -2.75 5.81 -0.63
C GLY A 49 -3.07 4.63 -1.54
N PRO A 50 -3.48 3.51 -0.94
CA PRO A 50 -3.85 2.33 -1.69
C PRO A 50 -5.05 2.59 -2.57
N PHE A 51 -5.10 1.85 -3.68
CA PHE A 51 -6.28 1.80 -4.50
C PHE A 51 -7.46 1.29 -3.69
N ASP A 52 -8.27 2.22 -3.31
CA ASP A 52 -9.69 1.99 -3.09
C ASP A 52 -10.42 2.83 -4.14
N LEU A 53 -11.61 2.42 -4.55
CA LEU A 53 -12.54 3.24 -5.34
C LEU A 53 -12.77 4.65 -4.72
N PHE A 54 -12.31 4.87 -3.51
CA PHE A 54 -12.22 6.17 -2.85
C PHE A 54 -11.14 7.09 -3.44
N LEU A 55 -10.06 6.54 -4.01
CA LEU A 55 -9.00 7.35 -4.62
C LEU A 55 -9.52 8.10 -5.86
N ILE A 56 -10.37 7.45 -6.67
CA ILE A 56 -10.93 8.07 -7.88
C ILE A 56 -11.66 9.39 -7.57
N PRO A 57 -12.59 9.45 -6.59
CA PRO A 57 -13.19 10.72 -6.18
C PRO A 57 -12.19 11.76 -5.66
N HIS A 58 -11.09 11.35 -5.01
CA HIS A 58 -10.05 12.28 -4.56
C HIS A 58 -9.24 12.84 -5.72
N ILE A 59 -8.85 12.02 -6.69
CA ILE A 59 -8.19 12.46 -7.92
C ILE A 59 -9.07 13.48 -8.63
N PHE A 60 -10.34 13.14 -8.80
CA PHE A 60 -11.30 14.02 -9.44
C PHE A 60 -11.45 15.35 -8.67
N ALA A 61 -11.56 15.31 -7.33
CA ALA A 61 -11.68 16.50 -6.51
C ALA A 61 -10.45 17.41 -6.62
N ALA A 62 -9.25 16.83 -6.67
CA ALA A 62 -8.00 17.58 -6.80
C ALA A 62 -7.92 18.31 -8.15
N GLU A 63 -8.29 17.66 -9.25
CA GLU A 63 -8.28 18.29 -10.58
C GLU A 63 -9.46 19.28 -10.75
N TYR A 64 -10.64 18.93 -10.27
CA TYR A 64 -11.82 19.78 -10.36
C TYR A 64 -11.69 21.07 -9.54
N ALA A 65 -11.05 21.01 -8.37
CA ALA A 65 -10.86 22.17 -7.50
C ALA A 65 -9.88 23.20 -8.08
N LYS A 66 -8.96 22.79 -8.97
CA LYS A 66 -7.99 23.70 -9.62
C LYS A 66 -8.68 24.71 -10.54
N ASP A 67 -9.73 24.28 -11.25
CA ASP A 67 -10.29 25.05 -12.35
C ASP A 67 -11.68 25.64 -12.11
N HIS A 68 -12.41 25.24 -11.07
CA HIS A 68 -13.86 25.47 -11.06
C HIS A 68 -14.44 26.13 -9.81
N ASN A 69 -13.75 26.58 -8.84
CA ASN A 69 -14.32 27.23 -7.62
C ASN A 69 -15.60 26.56 -7.04
N LEU A 70 -15.82 25.27 -7.35
CA LEU A 70 -17.02 24.52 -7.01
C LEU A 70 -16.74 23.56 -5.85
N SER A 71 -17.61 23.57 -4.86
CA SER A 71 -17.53 22.59 -3.76
C SER A 71 -17.78 21.17 -4.28
N PHE A 72 -16.79 20.31 -4.10
CA PHE A 72 -16.93 18.89 -4.36
C PHE A 72 -17.65 18.24 -3.18
N ASN A 73 -18.96 18.09 -3.30
CA ASN A 73 -19.81 17.58 -2.24
C ASN A 73 -19.88 16.03 -2.22
N GLU A 74 -20.46 15.48 -1.15
CA GLU A 74 -20.58 14.04 -0.94
C GLU A 74 -21.41 13.34 -2.03
N ALA A 75 -22.49 13.99 -2.52
CA ALA A 75 -23.31 13.45 -3.60
C ALA A 75 -22.47 13.21 -4.87
N LYS A 76 -21.57 14.12 -5.19
CA LYS A 76 -20.67 13.99 -6.35
C LYS A 76 -19.62 12.90 -6.16
N ARG A 77 -19.13 12.71 -4.94
CA ARG A 77 -18.24 11.59 -4.59
C ARG A 77 -18.94 10.24 -4.80
N VAL A 78 -20.17 10.10 -4.36
CA VAL A 78 -20.97 8.89 -4.52
C VAL A 78 -21.24 8.61 -6.01
N GLU A 79 -21.59 9.64 -6.78
CA GLU A 79 -21.79 9.52 -8.23
C GLU A 79 -20.53 9.03 -8.95
N ILE A 80 -19.37 9.67 -8.71
CA ILE A 80 -18.11 9.31 -9.35
C ILE A 80 -17.70 7.90 -8.95
N ARG A 81 -17.89 7.51 -7.69
CA ARG A 81 -17.63 6.15 -7.25
C ARG A 81 -18.49 5.12 -7.97
N ARG A 82 -19.77 5.41 -8.19
CA ARG A 82 -20.66 4.55 -8.97
C ARG A 82 -20.17 4.39 -10.41
N ILE A 83 -19.80 5.50 -11.06
CA ILE A 83 -19.25 5.49 -12.41
C ILE A 83 -17.93 4.70 -12.46
N ALA A 84 -17.05 4.88 -11.49
CA ALA A 84 -15.80 4.12 -11.40
C ALA A 84 -16.04 2.61 -11.31
N LEU A 85 -17.04 2.19 -10.51
CA LEU A 85 -17.45 0.78 -10.43
C LEU A 85 -17.98 0.24 -11.76
N GLU A 86 -18.76 1.02 -12.49
CA GLU A 86 -19.28 0.63 -13.81
C GLU A 86 -18.13 0.45 -14.82
N ILE A 87 -17.16 1.37 -14.81
CA ILE A 87 -15.97 1.27 -15.66
C ILE A 87 -15.11 0.07 -15.26
N ALA A 88 -14.88 -0.14 -13.97
CA ALA A 88 -14.14 -1.31 -13.48
C ALA A 88 -14.76 -2.63 -13.95
N ARG A 89 -16.10 -2.75 -13.90
CA ARG A 89 -16.83 -3.91 -14.41
C ARG A 89 -16.70 -4.05 -15.92
N LYS A 90 -16.83 -2.97 -16.67
CA LYS A 90 -16.65 -2.94 -18.13
C LYS A 90 -15.30 -3.52 -18.54
N HIS A 91 -14.25 -3.23 -17.78
CA HIS A 91 -12.90 -3.74 -18.00
C HIS A 91 -12.63 -5.11 -17.32
N GLY A 92 -13.60 -5.66 -16.60
CA GLY A 92 -13.44 -6.92 -15.86
C GLY A 92 -12.50 -6.82 -14.65
N TYR A 93 -12.23 -5.62 -14.14
CA TYR A 93 -11.32 -5.41 -13.00
C TYR A 93 -11.91 -5.89 -11.68
N ASP A 94 -13.21 -6.07 -11.59
CA ASP A 94 -13.92 -6.62 -10.43
C ASP A 94 -13.80 -8.14 -10.29
N VAL A 95 -13.50 -8.84 -11.40
CA VAL A 95 -13.37 -10.31 -11.44
C VAL A 95 -11.95 -10.78 -11.69
N ASN A 96 -11.12 -9.96 -12.29
CA ASN A 96 -9.71 -10.27 -12.56
C ASN A 96 -8.84 -9.52 -11.57
N PRO A 97 -8.05 -10.21 -10.72
CA PRO A 97 -7.10 -9.54 -9.84
C PRO A 97 -6.08 -8.76 -10.67
N PRO A 98 -5.45 -7.71 -10.11
CA PRO A 98 -4.30 -7.07 -10.72
C PRO A 98 -3.14 -8.06 -10.89
N ASP A 99 -2.21 -7.74 -11.78
CA ASP A 99 -0.95 -8.47 -11.86
C ASP A 99 -0.12 -8.24 -10.59
N PHE A 100 0.84 -9.13 -10.35
CA PHE A 100 1.74 -9.01 -9.22
C PHE A 100 3.01 -8.25 -9.58
N VAL A 101 3.55 -7.56 -8.58
CA VAL A 101 4.87 -6.95 -8.70
C VAL A 101 5.90 -8.04 -8.93
N SER A 102 6.71 -7.88 -9.97
CA SER A 102 7.73 -8.86 -10.35
C SER A 102 8.65 -9.20 -9.17
N GLY A 103 8.90 -10.48 -8.96
CA GLY A 103 9.78 -10.99 -7.90
C GLY A 103 9.11 -11.13 -6.52
N ILE A 104 7.82 -10.79 -6.36
CA ILE A 104 7.13 -10.90 -5.06
C ILE A 104 7.14 -12.33 -4.52
N GLU A 105 6.82 -13.34 -5.34
CA GLU A 105 6.76 -14.73 -4.91
C GLU A 105 8.11 -15.22 -4.41
N GLN A 106 9.18 -14.95 -5.17
CA GLN A 106 10.53 -15.29 -4.78
C GLN A 106 10.93 -14.58 -3.47
N SER A 107 10.63 -13.31 -3.35
CA SER A 107 10.90 -12.52 -2.13
C SER A 107 10.15 -13.06 -0.90
N LEU A 108 8.91 -13.53 -1.05
CA LEU A 108 8.16 -14.15 0.03
C LEU A 108 8.81 -15.45 0.51
N LYS A 109 9.27 -16.29 -0.43
CA LYS A 109 10.02 -17.53 -0.12
C LYS A 109 11.32 -17.22 0.62
N GLU A 110 12.10 -16.32 0.09
CA GLU A 110 13.41 -15.94 0.64
C GLU A 110 13.30 -15.33 2.04
N THR A 111 12.33 -14.43 2.25
CA THR A 111 12.13 -13.80 3.56
C THR A 111 11.60 -14.80 4.60
N LYS A 112 10.77 -15.76 4.19
CA LYS A 112 10.33 -16.86 5.06
C LYS A 112 11.51 -17.74 5.48
N VAL A 113 12.39 -18.11 4.53
CA VAL A 113 13.62 -18.88 4.82
C VAL A 113 14.57 -18.09 5.74
N ALA A 114 14.62 -16.77 5.59
CA ALA A 114 15.41 -15.89 6.46
C ALA A 114 14.79 -15.69 7.87
N GLY A 115 13.68 -16.38 8.20
CA GLY A 115 13.03 -16.31 9.50
C GLY A 115 12.17 -15.05 9.72
N LEU A 116 11.85 -14.31 8.66
CA LEU A 116 10.97 -13.16 8.74
C LEU A 116 9.50 -13.60 8.67
N ARG A 117 8.67 -13.00 9.50
CA ARG A 117 7.22 -13.22 9.49
C ARG A 117 6.57 -12.27 8.49
N ASN A 118 6.10 -12.81 7.37
CA ASN A 118 5.44 -12.01 6.33
C ASN A 118 4.02 -11.64 6.74
N VAL A 119 3.70 -10.35 6.70
CA VAL A 119 2.37 -9.80 6.98
C VAL A 119 1.94 -8.95 5.79
N LEU A 120 0.69 -9.10 5.40
CA LEU A 120 0.07 -8.22 4.43
C LEU A 120 -0.73 -7.13 5.15
N MET A 121 -0.51 -5.87 4.81
CA MET A 121 -1.29 -4.74 5.33
C MET A 121 -2.01 -4.01 4.21
N THR A 122 -3.31 -3.77 4.41
CA THR A 122 -4.14 -3.06 3.43
C THR A 122 -5.22 -2.24 4.13
N THR A 123 -5.59 -1.10 3.57
CA THR A 123 -6.80 -0.37 3.98
C THR A 123 -8.03 -0.80 3.19
N GLY A 124 -7.90 -1.77 2.30
CA GLY A 124 -8.99 -2.39 1.56
C GLY A 124 -9.68 -3.52 2.33
N GLY A 125 -10.84 -3.96 1.83
CA GLY A 125 -11.64 -5.03 2.48
C GLY A 125 -11.01 -6.42 2.30
N ARG A 126 -11.07 -7.24 3.35
CA ARG A 126 -10.49 -8.57 3.46
C ARG A 126 -10.91 -9.52 2.33
N ARG A 127 -12.21 -9.59 2.03
CA ARG A 127 -12.77 -10.57 1.09
C ARG A 127 -12.13 -10.50 -0.30
N TYR A 128 -12.01 -9.31 -0.85
CA TYR A 128 -11.41 -9.10 -2.16
C TYR A 128 -9.93 -9.52 -2.17
N LYS A 129 -9.21 -9.15 -1.14
CA LYS A 129 -7.76 -9.41 -1.04
C LYS A 129 -7.45 -10.89 -0.84
N HIS A 130 -8.22 -11.60 -0.03
CA HIS A 130 -8.10 -13.07 0.09
C HIS A 130 -8.32 -13.76 -1.25
N GLN A 131 -9.38 -13.41 -1.97
CA GLN A 131 -9.67 -13.99 -3.28
C GLN A 131 -8.55 -13.74 -4.30
N ALA A 132 -7.95 -12.53 -4.28
CA ALA A 132 -6.83 -12.21 -5.16
C ALA A 132 -5.60 -13.09 -4.83
N MET A 133 -5.25 -13.24 -3.55
CA MET A 133 -4.10 -14.04 -3.12
C MET A 133 -4.30 -15.55 -3.33
N GLU A 134 -5.50 -16.08 -3.07
CA GLU A 134 -5.83 -17.48 -3.32
C GLU A 134 -5.71 -17.84 -4.80
N LYS A 135 -6.20 -16.97 -5.69
CA LYS A 135 -6.11 -17.18 -7.15
C LYS A 135 -4.67 -17.38 -7.66
N ILE A 136 -3.69 -16.87 -6.94
CA ILE A 136 -2.30 -16.81 -7.39
C ILE A 136 -1.38 -17.68 -6.54
N GLY A 137 -1.91 -18.29 -5.48
CA GLY A 137 -1.17 -19.22 -4.65
C GLY A 137 -0.11 -18.59 -3.76
N ILE A 138 -0.21 -17.28 -3.45
CA ILE A 138 0.74 -16.61 -2.53
C ILE A 138 0.18 -16.41 -1.12
N GLY A 139 -1.08 -16.74 -0.89
CA GLY A 139 -1.75 -16.57 0.41
C GLY A 139 -1.01 -17.25 1.55
N ASP A 140 -0.49 -18.46 1.32
CA ASP A 140 0.20 -19.28 2.32
C ASP A 140 1.57 -18.74 2.76
N TYR A 141 2.08 -17.71 2.09
CA TYR A 141 3.31 -17.05 2.50
C TYR A 141 3.10 -15.95 3.53
N PHE A 142 1.86 -15.49 3.70
CA PHE A 142 1.51 -14.49 4.70
C PHE A 142 0.94 -15.16 5.95
N GLU A 143 1.54 -14.88 7.11
CA GLU A 143 1.04 -15.38 8.39
C GLU A 143 -0.20 -14.62 8.86
N GLU A 144 -0.33 -13.38 8.41
CA GLU A 144 -1.42 -12.50 8.81
C GLU A 144 -1.76 -11.48 7.72
N ILE A 145 -3.04 -11.13 7.66
CA ILE A 145 -3.56 -10.02 6.87
C ILE A 145 -4.18 -9.02 7.82
N VAL A 146 -3.61 -7.82 7.84
CA VAL A 146 -4.15 -6.67 8.57
C VAL A 146 -4.89 -5.79 7.58
N ASP A 147 -6.20 -5.78 7.68
CA ASP A 147 -7.06 -5.08 6.73
C ASP A 147 -7.75 -3.84 7.33
N ARG A 148 -8.76 -3.35 6.66
CA ARG A 148 -9.51 -2.17 7.06
C ARG A 148 -10.13 -2.27 8.46
N ASP A 149 -10.55 -3.46 8.87
CA ASP A 149 -11.23 -3.64 10.15
C ASP A 149 -10.25 -3.48 11.32
N GLU A 150 -8.97 -3.82 11.11
CA GLU A 150 -7.90 -3.60 12.07
C GLU A 150 -7.22 -2.23 11.92
N THR A 151 -7.18 -1.68 10.70
CA THR A 151 -6.53 -0.38 10.45
C THR A 151 -7.43 0.81 10.74
N TYR A 152 -8.75 0.63 10.74
CA TYR A 152 -9.73 1.73 10.85
C TYR A 152 -9.42 2.89 9.89
N TYR A 153 -8.93 2.58 8.68
CA TYR A 153 -8.41 3.52 7.68
C TYR A 153 -7.16 4.32 8.10
N ALA A 154 -6.66 4.15 9.32
CA ALA A 154 -5.43 4.77 9.78
C ALA A 154 -4.28 3.74 9.73
N LYS A 155 -3.29 4.01 8.90
CA LYS A 155 -2.19 3.07 8.59
C LYS A 155 -1.37 2.70 9.82
N GLU A 156 -1.17 3.66 10.72
CA GLU A 156 -0.48 3.44 12.01
C GLU A 156 -1.23 2.45 12.91
N GLN A 157 -2.56 2.43 12.85
CA GLN A 157 -3.36 1.51 13.66
C GLN A 157 -3.11 0.05 13.29
N GLY A 158 -2.85 -0.25 12.02
CA GLY A 158 -2.45 -1.58 11.58
C GLY A 158 -1.14 -2.04 12.23
N LEU A 159 -0.15 -1.15 12.35
CA LEU A 159 1.12 -1.45 13.04
C LEU A 159 0.91 -1.64 14.54
N TYR A 160 0.09 -0.79 15.17
CA TYR A 160 -0.27 -0.95 16.59
C TYR A 160 -1.10 -2.21 16.84
N HIS A 161 -1.97 -2.62 15.91
CA HIS A 161 -2.72 -3.86 15.99
C HIS A 161 -1.79 -5.07 16.05
N LEU A 162 -0.85 -5.17 15.09
CA LEU A 162 0.17 -6.23 15.09
C LEU A 162 0.93 -6.27 16.41
N TYR A 163 1.39 -5.12 16.87
CA TYR A 163 2.15 -5.04 18.12
C TYR A 163 1.33 -5.50 19.34
N ARG A 164 0.07 -5.09 19.47
CA ARG A 164 -0.82 -5.48 20.56
C ARG A 164 -1.13 -6.99 20.53
N LYS A 165 -1.32 -7.55 19.33
CA LYS A 165 -1.67 -8.95 19.14
C LYS A 165 -0.53 -9.89 19.51
N HIS A 166 0.67 -9.59 19.07
CA HIS A 166 1.81 -10.48 19.23
C HIS A 166 2.57 -10.25 20.55
N LYS A 167 2.48 -9.05 21.14
CA LYS A 167 3.07 -8.68 22.46
C LYS A 167 4.46 -9.26 22.77
N PRO A 168 5.37 -9.40 21.81
CA PRO A 168 6.69 -9.95 22.12
C PRO A 168 7.50 -8.91 22.90
N PRO A 169 8.37 -9.34 23.81
CA PRO A 169 9.23 -8.43 24.56
C PRO A 169 10.20 -7.65 23.64
N HIS A 170 10.49 -8.22 22.47
CA HIS A 170 11.29 -7.57 21.41
C HIS A 170 10.64 -7.86 20.07
N MET A 171 9.89 -6.89 19.56
CA MET A 171 9.27 -6.96 18.25
C MET A 171 9.82 -5.85 17.38
N ARG A 172 10.23 -6.21 16.17
CA ARG A 172 10.61 -5.26 15.12
C ARG A 172 9.64 -5.36 13.96
N ILE A 173 9.17 -4.24 13.48
CA ILE A 173 8.36 -4.15 12.26
C ILE A 173 9.21 -3.52 11.17
N ILE A 174 9.30 -4.20 10.02
CA ILE A 174 9.84 -3.65 8.79
C ILE A 174 8.66 -3.43 7.86
N LEU A 175 8.40 -2.17 7.53
CA LEU A 175 7.31 -1.79 6.62
C LEU A 175 7.88 -1.53 5.23
N LEU A 176 7.44 -2.31 4.24
CA LEU A 176 7.78 -2.16 2.83
C LEU A 176 6.59 -1.59 2.07
N SER A 177 6.75 -0.45 1.42
CA SER A 177 5.69 0.22 0.66
C SER A 177 6.22 1.04 -0.50
N GLY A 178 5.44 1.11 -1.60
CA GLY A 178 5.62 2.06 -2.70
C GLY A 178 4.74 3.31 -2.55
N THR A 179 4.16 3.54 -1.35
CA THR A 179 3.29 4.68 -1.05
C THR A 179 3.85 5.50 0.10
N ALA A 180 4.06 6.80 -0.12
CA ALA A 180 4.68 7.71 0.83
C ALA A 180 3.92 7.82 2.17
N SER A 181 2.59 7.75 2.13
CA SER A 181 1.78 7.80 3.37
C SER A 181 1.99 6.59 4.27
N TYR A 182 2.25 5.39 3.72
CA TYR A 182 2.63 4.24 4.53
C TYR A 182 4.03 4.39 5.11
N ILE A 183 4.98 4.93 4.33
CA ILE A 183 6.33 5.23 4.85
C ILE A 183 6.24 6.19 6.03
N ARG A 184 5.48 7.29 5.91
CA ARG A 184 5.23 8.23 7.00
C ARG A 184 4.58 7.55 8.21
N ALA A 185 3.58 6.68 7.99
CA ALA A 185 2.92 5.93 9.05
C ALA A 185 3.90 5.05 9.84
N GLY A 186 4.80 4.34 9.15
CA GLY A 186 5.86 3.56 9.80
C GLY A 186 6.82 4.43 10.62
N ASN A 187 7.23 5.58 10.06
CA ASN A 187 8.10 6.52 10.76
C ASN A 187 7.41 7.13 11.99
N ASN A 188 6.13 7.49 11.89
CA ASN A 188 5.34 8.01 13.01
C ASN A 188 5.11 6.96 14.10
N ALA A 189 4.98 5.70 13.73
CA ALA A 189 4.81 4.61 14.69
C ALA A 189 6.10 4.25 15.42
N HIS A 190 7.27 4.55 14.83
CA HIS A 190 8.57 4.30 15.46
C HIS A 190 8.72 5.09 16.76
N GLY A 191 9.13 4.41 17.83
CA GLY A 191 9.31 5.02 19.15
C GLY A 191 8.00 5.31 19.90
N CYS A 192 6.83 5.05 19.32
CA CYS A 192 5.57 5.18 20.04
C CYS A 192 5.45 4.11 21.11
N LYS A 193 4.97 4.49 22.30
CA LYS A 193 4.72 3.56 23.39
C LYS A 193 3.42 2.79 23.14
N VAL A 194 3.50 1.47 23.16
CA VAL A 194 2.36 0.57 23.07
C VAL A 194 2.39 -0.39 24.27
N GLY A 195 1.50 -0.19 25.24
CA GLY A 195 1.59 -0.86 26.53
C GLY A 195 2.84 -0.40 27.29
N GLU A 196 3.69 -1.34 27.71
CA GLU A 196 4.93 -1.07 28.46
C GLU A 196 6.18 -0.95 27.57
N THR A 197 6.07 -1.15 26.27
CA THR A 197 7.21 -1.20 25.33
C THR A 197 7.10 -0.18 24.22
N PHE A 198 8.24 0.13 23.59
CA PHE A 198 8.31 1.03 22.44
C PHE A 198 8.35 0.22 21.15
N LEU A 199 7.55 0.63 20.18
CA LEU A 199 7.50 -0.01 18.87
C LEU A 199 8.75 0.34 18.06
N GLU A 200 9.49 -0.67 17.61
CA GLU A 200 10.58 -0.51 16.65
C GLU A 200 10.02 -0.72 15.24
N ALA A 201 9.90 0.37 14.47
CA ALA A 201 9.46 0.34 13.09
C ALA A 201 10.53 0.88 12.16
N ILE A 202 10.80 0.18 11.05
CA ILE A 202 11.71 0.59 9.99
C ILE A 202 10.93 0.63 8.69
N SER A 203 10.90 1.79 8.03
CA SER A 203 10.22 1.93 6.74
C SER A 203 11.22 1.83 5.60
N ILE A 204 10.91 0.97 4.61
CA ILE A 204 11.65 0.82 3.36
C ILE A 204 10.71 1.17 2.22
N ALA A 205 11.17 2.02 1.31
CA ALA A 205 10.43 2.34 0.09
C ALA A 205 10.80 1.35 -1.02
N LEU A 206 9.78 0.79 -1.68
CA LEU A 206 9.93 0.07 -2.93
C LEU A 206 9.55 1.02 -4.07
N SER A 207 10.54 1.47 -4.85
CA SER A 207 10.35 2.40 -5.96
C SER A 207 10.44 1.64 -7.29
N THR A 208 9.30 1.25 -7.82
CA THR A 208 9.17 0.59 -9.11
C THR A 208 8.25 1.41 -10.04
N GLU A 209 8.12 0.99 -11.29
CA GLU A 209 7.11 1.55 -12.19
C GLU A 209 5.67 1.34 -11.71
N HIS A 210 5.44 0.40 -10.78
CA HIS A 210 4.13 0.09 -10.21
C HIS A 210 3.85 0.80 -8.89
N SER A 211 4.83 1.53 -8.33
CA SER A 211 4.66 2.25 -7.07
C SER A 211 3.69 3.42 -7.24
N TYR A 212 2.86 3.65 -6.21
CA TYR A 212 1.90 4.77 -6.23
C TYR A 212 2.58 6.13 -6.29
N ASN A 213 3.72 6.28 -5.61
CA ASN A 213 4.47 7.52 -5.66
C ASN A 213 5.76 7.36 -6.45
N ASP A 214 6.21 8.46 -7.06
CA ASP A 214 7.53 8.53 -7.65
C ASP A 214 8.63 8.49 -6.58
N GLU A 215 9.86 8.22 -6.99
CA GLU A 215 10.98 8.09 -6.07
C GLU A 215 11.24 9.36 -5.26
N ALA A 216 11.06 10.54 -5.84
CA ALA A 216 11.27 11.80 -5.14
C ALA A 216 10.27 11.96 -3.98
N THR A 217 9.01 11.63 -4.21
CA THR A 217 7.94 11.63 -3.19
C THR A 217 8.21 10.58 -2.11
N LEU A 218 8.66 9.38 -2.51
CA LEU A 218 9.04 8.33 -1.55
C LEU A 218 10.22 8.76 -0.68
N ARG A 219 11.26 9.36 -1.26
CA ARG A 219 12.43 9.88 -0.51
C ARG A 219 12.04 11.02 0.44
N ALA A 220 11.12 11.90 0.02
CA ALA A 220 10.58 12.97 0.87
C ALA A 220 9.83 12.44 2.10
N ALA A 221 9.31 11.20 2.06
CA ALA A 221 8.72 10.52 3.21
C ALA A 221 9.76 9.93 4.19
N GLN A 222 11.05 10.08 3.90
CA GLN A 222 12.19 9.70 4.76
C GLN A 222 12.23 8.19 5.12
N PRO A 223 12.17 7.27 4.15
CA PRO A 223 12.42 5.86 4.43
C PRO A 223 13.87 5.64 4.86
N LYS A 224 14.14 4.57 5.60
CA LYS A 224 15.52 4.17 5.95
C LYS A 224 16.32 3.69 4.74
N ALA A 225 15.62 3.15 3.73
CA ALA A 225 16.20 2.77 2.45
C ALA A 225 15.16 2.90 1.33
N VAL A 226 15.64 3.08 0.11
CA VAL A 226 14.85 2.95 -1.13
C VAL A 226 15.45 1.81 -1.91
N ILE A 227 14.64 0.85 -2.30
CA ILE A 227 14.99 -0.28 -3.17
C ILE A 227 14.18 -0.22 -4.46
N HIS A 228 14.70 -0.76 -5.55
CA HIS A 228 14.07 -0.71 -6.87
C HIS A 228 13.58 -2.08 -7.35
N SER A 229 13.92 -3.10 -6.60
CA SER A 229 13.48 -4.48 -6.87
C SER A 229 13.43 -5.31 -5.60
N TYR A 230 12.70 -6.40 -5.64
CA TYR A 230 12.70 -7.37 -4.55
C TYR A 230 14.07 -8.06 -4.34
N GLY A 231 14.91 -8.13 -5.37
CA GLY A 231 16.27 -8.67 -5.24
C GLY A 231 17.16 -7.86 -4.30
N GLU A 232 16.86 -6.58 -4.10
CA GLU A 232 17.59 -5.70 -3.18
C GLU A 232 17.11 -5.81 -1.72
N LEU A 233 15.95 -6.44 -1.46
CA LEU A 233 15.32 -6.42 -0.14
C LEU A 233 16.19 -7.11 0.92
N LEU A 234 16.54 -8.38 0.74
CA LEU A 234 17.33 -9.11 1.74
C LEU A 234 18.72 -8.52 1.97
N PRO A 235 19.50 -8.11 0.94
CA PRO A 235 20.74 -7.38 1.13
C PRO A 235 20.54 -6.10 1.98
N THR A 236 19.51 -5.32 1.69
CA THR A 236 19.18 -4.09 2.44
C THR A 236 18.83 -4.42 3.89
N LEU A 237 18.01 -5.44 4.13
CA LEU A 237 17.64 -5.86 5.47
C LEU A 237 18.85 -6.28 6.31
N LYS A 238 19.80 -7.02 5.73
CA LYS A 238 21.04 -7.40 6.43
C LYS A 238 21.88 -6.21 6.84
N THR A 239 21.82 -5.12 6.09
CA THR A 239 22.54 -3.87 6.42
C THR A 239 21.83 -3.07 7.52
N LEU A 240 20.50 -3.00 7.47
CA LEU A 240 19.71 -2.21 8.41
C LEU A 240 19.47 -2.92 9.75
N THR A 241 19.37 -4.23 9.71
CA THR A 241 19.07 -5.06 10.87
C THR A 241 19.92 -6.32 10.79
N PRO A 242 20.90 -6.53 11.68
CA PRO A 242 21.56 -7.82 11.76
C PRO A 242 20.47 -8.90 11.96
N LEU A 243 20.20 -9.64 10.90
CA LEU A 243 19.35 -10.83 10.97
C LEU A 243 20.20 -11.86 11.73
N GLY A 244 19.79 -12.18 12.97
CA GLY A 244 20.49 -13.08 13.86
C GLY A 244 20.51 -14.52 13.37
#